data_16e23bd0fcdfdf0fbd848f0b0822abe4
#
_entry.id   16e23bd0fcdfdf0fbd848f0b0822abe4
#
_cell.length_a   1.000
_cell.length_b   1.000
_cell.length_c   1.000
_cell.angle_alpha   90.00
_cell.angle_beta   90.00
_cell.angle_gamma   90.00
#
_symmetry.space_group_name_H-M   'P 1'
#
loop_
_entity.id
_entity.type
_entity.pdbx_description
1 polymer ?
#
loop_
_entity_poly.entity_id
_entity_poly.type
_entity_poly.pdbx_seq_one_letter_code
_entity_poly.pdbx_strand_id
1 'polypeptide(L)'
;MLRNVAPGERVIRVRRIGFRAQDLSARLAPGERKEVAVALTPGAYRLPEVEVTARFAKPIEYAWTTKYDDFFRRQRVGLGYYIGRKDIERRPATQTAELLFGVPGLQVKLGAPGLTPNAIRTTRCANLSVWIDGWEVQGEKVGRRMYGDPTTPAEVTGVKLERIRPLEIEMIEVYTSPARGQAEFVGSSCGAIMIWTR
;
A
#
# COMPACT_ATOMS: atom_id res chain seq x y z
N MET A 1 -12.35 18.33 -38.67
CA MET A 1 -13.42 19.17 -39.24
C MET A 1 -14.50 19.30 -38.17
N LEU A 2 -14.82 20.51 -37.74
CA LEU A 2 -15.92 20.78 -36.81
C LEU A 2 -17.22 20.85 -37.63
N ARG A 3 -18.29 20.20 -37.16
CA ARG A 3 -19.60 20.17 -37.79
C ARG A 3 -20.65 20.72 -36.81
N ASN A 4 -21.73 21.27 -37.35
CA ASN A 4 -22.87 21.80 -36.57
C ASN A 4 -22.47 22.90 -35.57
N VAL A 5 -21.61 23.81 -36.02
CA VAL A 5 -21.26 24.99 -35.22
C VAL A 5 -22.35 26.04 -35.39
N ALA A 6 -22.92 26.52 -34.29
CA ALA A 6 -23.96 27.55 -34.34
C ALA A 6 -23.39 28.84 -34.90
N PRO A 7 -24.18 29.59 -35.69
CA PRO A 7 -23.78 30.88 -36.30
C PRO A 7 -23.47 31.91 -35.21
N GLY A 8 -22.72 32.94 -35.58
CA GLY A 8 -22.27 34.02 -34.69
C GLY A 8 -20.77 34.01 -34.45
N GLU A 9 -20.34 34.81 -33.50
CA GLU A 9 -18.93 34.86 -33.11
C GLU A 9 -18.57 33.66 -32.25
N ARG A 10 -17.50 32.95 -32.62
CA ARG A 10 -17.05 31.71 -31.94
C ARG A 10 -15.56 31.77 -31.69
N VAL A 11 -15.17 31.30 -30.50
CA VAL A 11 -13.76 31.09 -30.14
C VAL A 11 -13.41 29.63 -30.35
N ILE A 12 -12.43 29.38 -31.20
CA ILE A 12 -11.92 28.04 -31.51
C ILE A 12 -10.59 27.91 -30.82
N ARG A 13 -10.48 26.96 -29.88
CA ARG A 13 -9.22 26.64 -29.20
C ARG A 13 -8.56 25.45 -29.88
N VAL A 14 -7.36 25.68 -30.40
CA VAL A 14 -6.56 24.65 -31.06
C VAL A 14 -5.44 24.20 -30.10
N ARG A 15 -5.33 22.90 -29.87
CA ARG A 15 -4.30 22.31 -29.03
C ARG A 15 -3.62 21.17 -29.76
N ARG A 16 -2.29 21.08 -29.60
CA ARG A 16 -1.48 19.94 -30.05
C ARG A 16 -0.35 19.71 -29.05
N ILE A 17 -0.04 18.46 -28.77
CA ILE A 17 1.08 18.10 -27.88
C ILE A 17 2.37 18.66 -28.47
N GLY A 18 3.18 19.36 -27.65
CA GLY A 18 4.41 20.01 -28.05
C GLY A 18 4.23 21.43 -28.62
N PHE A 19 2.99 21.98 -28.67
CA PHE A 19 2.71 23.32 -29.14
C PHE A 19 1.92 24.13 -28.10
N ARG A 20 2.06 25.45 -28.14
CA ARG A 20 1.23 26.36 -27.34
C ARG A 20 -0.20 26.34 -27.86
N ALA A 21 -1.16 26.25 -26.94
CA ALA A 21 -2.57 26.38 -27.31
C ALA A 21 -2.83 27.77 -27.84
N GLN A 22 -3.63 27.87 -28.92
CA GLN A 22 -3.99 29.13 -29.56
C GLN A 22 -5.51 29.23 -29.62
N ASP A 23 -6.02 30.40 -29.27
CA ASP A 23 -7.44 30.76 -29.39
C ASP A 23 -7.61 31.68 -30.58
N LEU A 24 -8.60 31.36 -31.43
CA LEU A 24 -8.94 32.08 -32.62
C LEU A 24 -10.41 32.47 -32.59
N SER A 25 -10.72 33.74 -32.86
CA SER A 25 -12.10 34.18 -33.03
C SER A 25 -12.51 34.08 -34.48
N ALA A 26 -13.63 33.45 -34.76
CA ALA A 26 -14.21 33.36 -36.09
C ALA A 26 -15.71 33.72 -36.05
N ARG A 27 -16.13 34.54 -36.93
CA ARG A 27 -17.55 34.85 -37.17
C ARG A 27 -18.09 33.96 -38.26
N LEU A 28 -19.17 33.27 -38.00
CA LEU A 28 -19.82 32.33 -38.92
C LEU A 28 -21.24 32.78 -39.23
N ALA A 29 -21.59 32.82 -40.50
CA ALA A 29 -22.97 33.00 -40.97
C ALA A 29 -23.73 31.65 -40.98
N PRO A 30 -25.06 31.63 -40.97
CA PRO A 30 -25.83 30.40 -41.10
C PRO A 30 -25.47 29.63 -42.36
N GLY A 31 -25.06 28.36 -42.25
CA GLY A 31 -24.69 27.50 -43.39
C GLY A 31 -23.29 27.77 -43.99
N GLU A 32 -22.53 28.71 -43.45
CA GLU A 32 -21.20 29.04 -43.94
C GLU A 32 -20.18 27.92 -43.66
N ARG A 33 -19.36 27.63 -44.65
CA ARG A 33 -18.16 26.77 -44.51
C ARG A 33 -16.93 27.66 -44.53
N LYS A 34 -16.19 27.71 -43.42
CA LYS A 34 -14.99 28.52 -43.27
C LYS A 34 -13.76 27.66 -43.03
N GLU A 35 -12.74 27.87 -43.83
CA GLU A 35 -11.42 27.31 -43.59
C GLU A 35 -10.57 28.30 -42.82
N VAL A 36 -9.94 27.82 -41.75
CA VAL A 36 -9.06 28.64 -40.91
C VAL A 36 -7.71 27.94 -40.79
N ALA A 37 -6.67 28.55 -41.33
CA ALA A 37 -5.30 28.08 -41.18
C ALA A 37 -4.76 28.57 -39.84
N VAL A 38 -4.22 27.62 -39.04
CA VAL A 38 -3.66 27.91 -37.71
C VAL A 38 -2.20 27.50 -37.67
N ALA A 39 -1.32 28.48 -37.51
CA ALA A 39 0.09 28.25 -37.28
C ALA A 39 0.33 28.11 -35.77
N LEU A 40 0.61 26.89 -35.29
CA LEU A 40 0.92 26.66 -33.90
C LEU A 40 2.41 26.87 -33.65
N THR A 41 2.74 27.63 -32.61
CA THR A 41 4.11 27.83 -32.15
C THR A 41 4.57 26.65 -31.28
N PRO A 42 5.73 26.04 -31.57
CA PRO A 42 6.28 25.02 -30.69
C PRO A 42 6.39 25.54 -29.24
N GLY A 43 5.80 24.84 -28.30
CA GLY A 43 5.84 25.15 -26.89
C GLY A 43 6.74 24.14 -26.20
N ALA A 44 8.02 24.44 -26.04
CA ALA A 44 8.85 23.73 -25.07
C ALA A 44 8.26 24.05 -23.68
N TYR A 45 7.60 23.10 -23.05
CA TYR A 45 7.29 23.19 -21.62
C TYR A 45 8.63 23.03 -20.91
N ARG A 46 9.29 24.11 -20.57
CA ARG A 46 10.32 24.05 -19.53
C ARG A 46 9.60 23.74 -18.24
N LEU A 47 9.78 22.52 -17.78
CA LEU A 47 9.48 22.20 -16.39
C LEU A 47 10.34 23.15 -15.54
N PRO A 48 9.78 23.79 -14.50
CA PRO A 48 10.60 24.54 -13.57
C PRO A 48 11.67 23.58 -13.04
N GLU A 49 12.90 24.05 -12.99
CA GLU A 49 14.01 23.32 -12.40
C GLU A 49 13.61 22.96 -10.97
N VAL A 50 13.45 21.66 -10.72
CA VAL A 50 13.23 21.17 -9.37
C VAL A 50 14.59 21.15 -8.72
N GLU A 51 14.93 22.23 -8.04
CA GLU A 51 16.08 22.27 -7.16
C GLU A 51 15.81 21.34 -5.98
N VAL A 52 16.34 20.12 -6.04
CA VAL A 52 16.35 19.20 -4.90
C VAL A 52 17.43 19.70 -3.94
N THR A 53 17.10 20.68 -3.14
CA THR A 53 17.90 21.00 -1.97
C THR A 53 17.68 19.90 -0.94
N ALA A 54 18.54 18.88 -0.94
CA ALA A 54 18.68 17.97 0.17
C ALA A 54 19.27 18.76 1.37
N ARG A 55 18.42 19.49 2.06
CA ARG A 55 18.73 19.84 3.44
C ARG A 55 18.68 18.51 4.18
N PHE A 56 19.78 18.14 4.81
CA PHE A 56 19.77 17.18 5.92
C PHE A 56 18.93 17.80 7.05
N ALA A 57 17.62 17.92 6.82
CA ALA A 57 16.68 18.08 7.90
C ALA A 57 16.76 16.77 8.69
N LYS A 58 16.77 16.89 10.04
CA LYS A 58 16.64 15.80 11.01
C LYS A 58 15.94 14.60 10.38
N PRO A 59 16.32 13.33 10.69
CA PRO A 59 15.70 12.16 10.10
C PRO A 59 14.21 12.42 10.06
N ILE A 60 13.71 12.55 8.84
CA ILE A 60 12.34 12.98 8.60
C ILE A 60 11.50 11.78 9.00
N GLU A 61 11.11 11.77 10.24
CA GLU A 61 10.16 10.82 10.81
C GLU A 61 8.79 10.90 10.10
N TYR A 62 8.66 11.82 9.10
CA TYR A 62 7.39 12.19 8.47
C TYR A 62 7.44 12.37 6.94
N ALA A 63 8.53 12.05 6.25
CA ALA A 63 8.57 12.14 4.79
C ALA A 63 8.16 10.84 4.08
N TRP A 64 7.61 9.90 4.82
CA TRP A 64 7.07 8.68 4.24
C TRP A 64 5.63 8.96 3.83
N THR A 65 5.49 9.35 2.61
CA THR A 65 4.25 9.37 1.86
C THR A 65 3.21 8.38 2.38
N THR A 66 1.96 8.75 2.36
CA THR A 66 0.69 8.01 2.45
C THR A 66 0.71 6.52 2.84
N LYS A 67 1.76 5.74 2.47
CA LYS A 67 1.89 4.31 2.78
C LYS A 67 1.84 4.02 4.29
N TYR A 68 2.44 4.89 5.13
CA TYR A 68 2.53 4.69 6.58
C TYR A 68 1.61 5.60 7.40
N ASP A 69 0.95 6.58 6.78
CA ASP A 69 0.04 7.49 7.49
C ASP A 69 -1.08 6.72 8.19
N ASP A 70 -1.58 5.70 7.53
CA ASP A 70 -2.61 4.83 8.08
C ASP A 70 -2.11 4.01 9.26
N PHE A 71 -0.86 3.54 9.23
CA PHE A 71 -0.23 2.89 10.38
C PHE A 71 -0.21 3.82 11.60
N PHE A 72 0.30 5.04 11.45
CA PHE A 72 0.37 5.99 12.56
C PHE A 72 -1.00 6.44 13.05
N ARG A 73 -1.97 6.54 12.16
CA ARG A 73 -3.36 6.80 12.52
C ARG A 73 -3.92 5.67 13.39
N ARG A 74 -3.74 4.42 12.98
CA ARG A 74 -4.21 3.24 13.71
C ARG A 74 -3.46 3.04 15.03
N GLN A 75 -2.16 3.29 15.05
CA GLN A 75 -1.36 3.25 16.27
C GLN A 75 -1.88 4.21 17.34
N ARG A 76 -2.29 5.43 16.95
CA ARG A 76 -2.89 6.41 17.87
C ARG A 76 -4.22 5.94 18.46
N VAL A 77 -4.99 5.16 17.71
CA VAL A 77 -6.25 4.56 18.20
C VAL A 77 -5.97 3.43 19.20
N GLY A 78 -4.83 2.76 19.10
CA GLY A 78 -4.34 1.81 20.12
C GLY A 78 -5.09 0.48 20.18
N LEU A 79 -5.79 0.06 19.13
CA LEU A 79 -6.56 -1.19 19.12
C LEU A 79 -5.73 -2.45 18.83
N GLY A 80 -4.50 -2.29 18.33
CA GLY A 80 -3.59 -3.37 17.95
C GLY A 80 -2.29 -3.36 18.73
N TYR A 81 -1.40 -4.29 18.38
CA TYR A 81 0.00 -4.28 18.76
C TYR A 81 0.82 -3.71 17.61
N TYR A 82 1.73 -2.82 17.93
CA TYR A 82 2.52 -2.10 16.96
C TYR A 82 4.00 -2.28 17.26
N ILE A 83 4.74 -2.78 16.27
CA ILE A 83 6.19 -3.01 16.34
C ILE A 83 6.80 -2.08 15.30
N GLY A 84 7.47 -1.04 15.76
CA GLY A 84 8.13 -0.07 14.90
C GLY A 84 9.58 -0.44 14.63
N ARG A 85 10.21 0.30 13.72
CA ARG A 85 11.58 0.07 13.30
C ARG A 85 12.57 -0.05 14.47
N LYS A 86 12.49 0.85 15.44
CA LYS A 86 13.37 0.83 16.64
C LYS A 86 13.23 -0.46 17.45
N ASP A 87 12.04 -1.06 17.49
CA ASP A 87 11.80 -2.31 18.20
C ASP A 87 12.36 -3.51 17.41
N ILE A 88 12.24 -3.45 16.07
CA ILE A 88 12.81 -4.47 15.17
C ILE A 88 14.33 -4.49 15.30
N GLU A 89 14.97 -3.31 15.26
CA GLU A 89 16.44 -3.20 15.35
C GLU A 89 17.01 -3.64 16.69
N ARG A 90 16.23 -3.51 17.76
CA ARG A 90 16.63 -3.98 19.10
C ARG A 90 16.48 -5.50 19.32
N ARG A 91 15.74 -6.18 18.44
CA ARG A 91 15.50 -7.61 18.54
C ARG A 91 16.45 -8.37 17.62
N PRO A 92 17.25 -9.32 18.14
CA PRO A 92 18.12 -10.15 17.31
C PRO A 92 17.29 -11.24 16.60
N ALA A 93 16.41 -10.82 15.68
CA ALA A 93 15.57 -11.71 14.91
C ALA A 93 16.27 -12.13 13.61
N THR A 94 16.36 -13.43 13.35
CA THR A 94 16.86 -14.00 12.10
C THR A 94 15.75 -14.21 11.09
N GLN A 95 14.53 -14.44 11.59
CA GLN A 95 13.32 -14.62 10.79
C GLN A 95 12.25 -13.61 11.20
N THR A 96 11.48 -13.16 10.23
CA THR A 96 10.39 -12.20 10.47
C THR A 96 9.35 -12.69 11.49
N ALA A 97 9.07 -13.99 11.49
CA ALA A 97 8.13 -14.57 12.46
C ALA A 97 8.59 -14.42 13.92
N GLU A 98 9.90 -14.32 14.18
CA GLU A 98 10.44 -14.12 15.52
C GLU A 98 10.09 -12.74 16.09
N LEU A 99 9.89 -11.75 15.24
CA LEU A 99 9.45 -10.41 15.66
C LEU A 99 8.06 -10.43 16.31
N LEU A 100 7.27 -11.46 16.02
CA LEU A 100 5.91 -11.64 16.54
C LEU A 100 5.88 -12.37 17.89
N PHE A 101 7.04 -12.85 18.39
CA PHE A 101 7.10 -13.45 19.71
C PHE A 101 6.76 -12.44 20.81
N GLY A 102 6.00 -12.89 21.78
CA GLY A 102 5.58 -12.07 22.92
C GLY A 102 4.41 -11.13 22.63
N VAL A 103 3.83 -11.15 21.43
CA VAL A 103 2.59 -10.41 21.16
C VAL A 103 1.44 -11.11 21.90
N PRO A 104 0.77 -10.44 22.85
CA PRO A 104 -0.32 -11.04 23.60
C PRO A 104 -1.45 -11.55 22.72
N GLY A 105 -1.87 -12.78 22.98
CA GLY A 105 -2.94 -13.43 22.22
C GLY A 105 -2.49 -14.03 20.89
N LEU A 106 -1.21 -13.95 20.54
CA LEU A 106 -0.63 -14.58 19.37
C LEU A 106 0.21 -15.79 19.75
N GLN A 107 0.11 -16.85 19.00
CA GLN A 107 0.95 -18.04 19.09
C GLN A 107 1.71 -18.21 17.79
N VAL A 108 3.02 -18.26 17.89
CA VAL A 108 3.90 -18.40 16.74
C VAL A 108 4.72 -19.66 16.91
N LYS A 109 4.70 -20.52 15.90
CA LYS A 109 5.56 -21.70 15.80
C LYS A 109 6.40 -21.56 14.54
N LEU A 110 7.71 -21.53 14.69
CA LEU A 110 8.61 -21.46 13.56
C LEU A 110 8.60 -22.79 12.79
N GLY A 111 8.51 -22.68 11.49
CA GLY A 111 8.74 -23.77 10.57
C GLY A 111 10.23 -24.01 10.36
N ALA A 112 10.59 -25.14 9.76
CA ALA A 112 11.94 -25.39 9.30
C ALA A 112 12.19 -24.59 8.01
N PRO A 113 13.27 -23.77 7.95
CA PRO A 113 13.55 -22.94 6.79
C PRO A 113 13.57 -23.76 5.49
N GLY A 114 12.79 -23.31 4.49
CA GLY A 114 12.68 -23.96 3.19
C GLY A 114 11.87 -25.27 3.16
N LEU A 115 11.48 -25.82 4.32
CA LEU A 115 10.76 -27.10 4.43
C LEU A 115 9.31 -26.92 4.86
N THR A 116 9.09 -26.16 5.94
CA THR A 116 7.73 -25.95 6.46
C THR A 116 7.51 -24.48 6.75
N PRO A 117 6.33 -23.91 6.43
CA PRO A 117 6.03 -22.52 6.72
C PRO A 117 5.87 -22.27 8.21
N ASN A 118 6.07 -21.02 8.63
CA ASN A 118 5.76 -20.59 9.98
C ASN A 118 4.25 -20.70 10.23
N ALA A 119 3.85 -21.25 11.36
CA ALA A 119 2.45 -21.32 11.75
C ALA A 119 2.15 -20.24 12.79
N ILE A 120 1.19 -19.37 12.46
CA ILE A 120 0.80 -18.23 13.30
C ILE A 120 -0.71 -18.33 13.52
N ARG A 121 -1.11 -18.26 14.78
CA ARG A 121 -2.53 -18.26 15.16
C ARG A 121 -2.79 -17.35 16.35
N THR A 122 -4.04 -16.96 16.55
CA THR A 122 -4.44 -16.41 17.85
C THR A 122 -4.73 -17.53 18.84
N THR A 123 -4.80 -17.21 20.13
CA THR A 123 -5.20 -18.17 21.17
C THR A 123 -6.63 -18.67 20.99
N ARG A 124 -7.46 -17.97 20.21
CA ARG A 124 -8.88 -18.30 20.01
C ARG A 124 -9.17 -18.95 18.68
N CYS A 125 -8.29 -18.79 17.68
CA CYS A 125 -8.68 -19.04 16.32
C CYS A 125 -7.44 -19.20 15.43
N ALA A 126 -7.54 -20.02 14.38
CA ALA A 126 -6.40 -20.45 13.59
C ALA A 126 -6.16 -19.62 12.30
N ASN A 127 -7.19 -18.96 11.78
CA ASN A 127 -7.13 -18.33 10.47
C ASN A 127 -6.91 -16.81 10.59
N LEU A 128 -5.66 -16.40 10.74
CA LEU A 128 -5.24 -15.01 10.64
C LEU A 128 -5.01 -14.63 9.19
N SER A 129 -5.46 -13.45 8.79
CA SER A 129 -5.01 -12.87 7.53
C SER A 129 -3.65 -12.18 7.71
N VAL A 130 -2.79 -12.30 6.71
CA VAL A 130 -1.50 -11.62 6.66
C VAL A 130 -1.46 -10.72 5.44
N TRP A 131 -1.06 -9.49 5.68
CA TRP A 131 -0.99 -8.44 4.67
C TRP A 131 0.44 -7.91 4.57
N ILE A 132 0.91 -7.70 3.36
CA ILE A 132 2.21 -7.10 3.09
C ILE A 132 1.98 -5.89 2.21
N ASP A 133 2.36 -4.71 2.67
CA ASP A 133 2.18 -3.44 1.97
C ASP A 133 0.75 -3.22 1.43
N GLY A 134 -0.25 -3.64 2.21
CA GLY A 134 -1.66 -3.51 1.85
C GLY A 134 -2.24 -4.65 0.99
N TRP A 135 -1.45 -5.65 0.64
CA TRP A 135 -1.92 -6.81 -0.13
C TRP A 135 -2.04 -8.04 0.76
N GLU A 136 -3.18 -8.72 0.70
CA GLU A 136 -3.38 -9.96 1.45
C GLU A 136 -2.55 -11.10 0.87
N VAL A 137 -1.78 -11.75 1.72
CA VAL A 137 -0.95 -12.90 1.35
C VAL A 137 -1.69 -14.17 1.72
N GLN A 138 -1.93 -15.01 0.73
CA GLN A 138 -2.52 -16.32 0.98
C GLN A 138 -1.51 -17.24 1.66
N GLY A 139 -1.87 -17.74 2.85
CA GLY A 139 -1.08 -18.73 3.57
C GLY A 139 -1.33 -20.15 3.07
N GLU A 140 -0.36 -21.04 3.30
CA GLU A 140 -0.54 -22.47 3.11
C GLU A 140 -1.26 -23.08 4.31
N LYS A 141 -2.12 -24.05 4.06
CA LYS A 141 -2.75 -24.83 5.14
C LYS A 141 -1.73 -25.73 5.79
N VAL A 142 -1.51 -25.54 7.07
CA VAL A 142 -0.59 -26.33 7.88
C VAL A 142 -1.39 -27.29 8.75
N GLY A 143 -1.13 -28.57 8.58
CA GLY A 143 -1.89 -29.59 9.27
C GLY A 143 -1.60 -29.67 10.78
N ARG A 144 -2.44 -30.40 11.46
CA ARG A 144 -2.45 -30.66 12.91
C ARG A 144 -1.08 -31.06 13.50
N ARG A 145 -0.28 -31.82 12.74
CA ARG A 145 1.03 -32.33 13.19
C ARG A 145 2.04 -31.25 13.58
N MET A 146 1.89 -30.04 13.02
CA MET A 146 2.84 -28.95 13.31
C MET A 146 2.72 -28.42 14.75
N TYR A 147 1.55 -28.54 15.35
CA TYR A 147 1.32 -28.12 16.75
C TYR A 147 1.44 -29.25 17.77
N GLY A 148 1.34 -30.52 17.34
CA GLY A 148 1.42 -31.67 18.25
C GLY A 148 0.30 -31.79 19.28
N ASP A 149 -0.66 -30.89 19.27
CA ASP A 149 -1.78 -30.82 20.20
C ASP A 149 -3.06 -31.35 19.53
N PRO A 150 -3.69 -32.41 20.07
CA PRO A 150 -4.91 -32.97 19.52
C PRO A 150 -6.10 -32.01 19.56
N THR A 151 -6.06 -30.97 20.40
CA THR A 151 -7.11 -29.95 20.51
C THR A 151 -6.94 -28.84 19.47
N THR A 152 -5.80 -28.76 18.81
CA THR A 152 -5.55 -27.77 17.76
C THR A 152 -6.46 -28.00 16.56
N PRO A 153 -7.06 -26.96 15.97
CA PRO A 153 -7.83 -27.08 14.75
C PRO A 153 -7.07 -27.83 13.66
N ALA A 154 -7.78 -28.62 12.86
CA ALA A 154 -7.17 -29.49 11.87
C ALA A 154 -6.28 -28.74 10.86
N GLU A 155 -6.59 -27.48 10.61
CA GLU A 155 -5.86 -26.64 9.69
C GLU A 155 -5.55 -25.28 10.33
N VAL A 156 -4.31 -24.86 10.20
CA VAL A 156 -3.80 -23.55 10.61
C VAL A 156 -3.18 -22.90 9.37
N THR A 157 -3.40 -21.64 9.18
CA THR A 157 -2.74 -20.93 8.09
C THR A 157 -1.26 -20.75 8.42
N GLY A 158 -0.40 -21.29 7.57
CA GLY A 158 1.03 -21.08 7.61
C GLY A 158 1.42 -20.02 6.59
N VAL A 159 2.25 -19.08 6.99
CA VAL A 159 2.71 -18.00 6.12
C VAL A 159 4.22 -18.09 5.95
N LYS A 160 4.66 -18.04 4.69
CA LYS A 160 6.09 -18.04 4.36
C LYS A 160 6.68 -16.64 4.56
N LEU A 161 6.84 -16.26 5.82
CA LEU A 161 7.45 -14.98 6.17
C LEU A 161 8.98 -14.96 5.98
N GLU A 162 9.60 -16.10 5.70
CA GLU A 162 11.04 -16.22 5.44
C GLU A 162 11.50 -15.44 4.21
N ARG A 163 10.58 -15.13 3.30
CA ARG A 163 10.85 -14.34 2.10
C ARG A 163 11.09 -12.87 2.39
N ILE A 164 10.68 -12.41 3.57
CA ILE A 164 10.87 -11.04 4.03
C ILE A 164 11.85 -11.09 5.19
N ARG A 165 12.99 -10.44 5.02
CA ARG A 165 13.99 -10.36 6.10
C ARG A 165 13.58 -9.29 7.11
N PRO A 166 13.87 -9.47 8.41
CA PRO A 166 13.58 -8.47 9.45
C PRO A 166 14.08 -7.06 9.10
N LEU A 167 15.23 -6.98 8.43
CA LEU A 167 15.83 -5.70 8.01
C LEU A 167 15.04 -4.96 6.92
N GLU A 168 14.21 -5.66 6.17
CA GLU A 168 13.37 -5.10 5.11
C GLU A 168 12.05 -4.53 5.67
N ILE A 169 11.75 -4.81 6.94
CA ILE A 169 10.50 -4.39 7.58
C ILE A 169 10.69 -3.05 8.27
N GLU A 170 9.77 -2.13 8.01
CA GLU A 170 9.69 -0.85 8.69
C GLU A 170 8.77 -0.93 9.92
N MET A 171 7.61 -1.57 9.76
CA MET A 171 6.60 -1.65 10.80
C MET A 171 5.76 -2.93 10.70
N ILE A 172 5.24 -3.38 11.85
CA ILE A 172 4.27 -4.49 11.92
C ILE A 172 3.10 -4.05 12.80
N GLU A 173 1.89 -4.38 12.35
CA GLU A 173 0.66 -4.25 13.13
C GLU A 173 0.04 -5.62 13.35
N VAL A 174 -0.42 -5.90 14.55
CA VAL A 174 -1.05 -7.18 14.89
C VAL A 174 -2.39 -6.93 15.57
N TYR A 175 -3.42 -7.51 15.01
CA TYR A 175 -4.77 -7.52 15.55
C TYR A 175 -5.17 -8.96 15.87
N THR A 176 -5.34 -9.26 17.15
CA THR A 176 -5.62 -10.64 17.63
C THR A 176 -7.10 -10.95 17.75
N SER A 177 -7.97 -10.06 17.31
CA SER A 177 -9.41 -10.28 17.21
C SER A 177 -10.03 -9.41 16.12
N PRO A 178 -11.13 -9.83 15.48
CA PRO A 178 -11.81 -9.06 14.45
C PRO A 178 -12.41 -7.75 14.99
N ALA A 179 -12.81 -7.71 16.26
CA ALA A 179 -13.35 -6.51 16.89
C ALA A 179 -12.30 -5.39 17.08
N ARG A 180 -11.01 -5.72 16.98
CA ARG A 180 -9.91 -4.77 17.06
C ARG A 180 -9.32 -4.42 15.70
N GLY A 181 -9.59 -5.26 14.67
CA GLY A 181 -9.20 -4.97 13.30
C GLY A 181 -10.09 -3.89 12.70
N GLN A 182 -9.51 -3.02 11.89
CA GLN A 182 -10.30 -2.07 11.11
C GLN A 182 -11.01 -2.79 9.97
N ALA A 183 -12.17 -2.29 9.57
CA ALA A 183 -12.99 -2.86 8.50
C ALA A 183 -12.27 -3.04 7.17
N GLU A 184 -11.16 -2.32 6.96
CA GLU A 184 -10.32 -2.40 5.77
C GLU A 184 -9.61 -3.76 5.60
N PHE A 185 -9.41 -4.51 6.70
CA PHE A 185 -8.66 -5.78 6.72
C PHE A 185 -9.52 -6.98 7.17
N VAL A 186 -10.82 -6.90 6.91
CA VAL A 186 -11.79 -7.94 7.29
C VAL A 186 -11.74 -9.10 6.29
N GLY A 187 -10.59 -9.74 6.19
CA GLY A 187 -10.47 -11.03 5.47
C GLY A 187 -10.62 -12.23 6.40
N SER A 188 -10.38 -12.09 7.71
CA SER A 188 -10.45 -13.20 8.64
C SER A 188 -11.23 -12.88 9.90
N SER A 189 -12.02 -13.84 10.33
CA SER A 189 -12.73 -13.82 11.61
C SER A 189 -11.80 -13.89 12.84
N CYS A 190 -10.50 -14.06 12.63
CA CYS A 190 -9.51 -14.32 13.67
C CYS A 190 -8.60 -13.13 14.02
N GLY A 191 -8.53 -12.15 13.13
CA GLY A 191 -7.62 -11.03 13.23
C GLY A 191 -6.66 -10.94 12.04
N ALA A 192 -5.75 -9.98 12.07
CA ALA A 192 -4.84 -9.69 10.97
C ALA A 192 -3.43 -9.32 11.45
N ILE A 193 -2.45 -9.62 10.62
CA ILE A 193 -1.07 -9.15 10.75
C ILE A 193 -0.76 -8.33 9.50
N MET A 194 -0.31 -7.10 9.67
CA MET A 194 0.13 -6.25 8.59
C MET A 194 1.60 -5.96 8.72
N ILE A 195 2.34 -6.20 7.64
CA ILE A 195 3.77 -6.00 7.52
C ILE A 195 3.99 -4.89 6.49
N TRP A 196 4.67 -3.85 6.90
CA TRP A 196 5.05 -2.74 6.06
C TRP A 196 6.54 -2.82 5.77
N THR A 197 6.90 -3.00 4.50
CA THR A 197 8.30 -3.03 4.06
C THR A 197 8.83 -1.62 3.78
N ARG A 198 10.13 -1.48 3.67
CA ARG A 198 10.81 -0.24 3.29
C ARG A 198 10.58 0.17 1.85
#